data_625ed82ad67dd882ffdbf1ef58eb2ee8
#
_entry.id   625ed82ad67dd882ffdbf1ef58eb2ee8
#
_cell.length_a   1.000
_cell.length_b   1.000
_cell.length_c   1.000
_cell.angle_alpha   90.00
_cell.angle_beta   90.00
_cell.angle_gamma   90.00
#
_symmetry.space_group_name_H-M   'P 1'
#
loop_
_entity.id
_entity.type
_entity.pdbx_description
1 polymer ?
#
loop_
_entity_poly.entity_id
_entity_poly.type
_entity_poly.pdbx_seq_one_letter_code
_entity_poly.pdbx_strand_id
1 'polypeptide(L)'
;PNLFVDGIDSENWAALNESIDKPLLNRALRGTYPPGSTYKPFMALAALQTGKRSEKFLVSDPGFFMFGNHRFRDDKEGGHGSVDMYKSIVESCDTYYYTLARDMGVDLMHDQMKPLGFGQITGIDILGESRGVLPSTEWKRTTYKKPEQQRWYSGETISLGIGQGYNNFTMLQIAHAMGTVANNGLKMKPHLVREVVDVETKASTLVAKEPVAQLPLLPENLEVIKKGMIGVNIEGTSATSFVGAQYVSAGKTGTAQVFTVKQNEKYNASNIDERMRDHALFVAFAPADDPKVALAMVVENAGFGAQNAAPIARRVFDFVIMGQYPSQEDIEAVQKGQATRPIGKPRAVASVPWPPKAAELAVEEPVTVASAAEKAASAAVKAASAAGKPASAAAAPASGQKPAANGAR
;
A
#
# COMPACT_ATOMS: atom_id res chain seq x y z
N PRO A 1 13.57 -2.28 18.51
CA PRO A 1 12.92 -2.67 19.78
C PRO A 1 13.94 -2.97 20.87
N ASN A 2 15.06 -3.61 20.53
CA ASN A 2 16.07 -4.05 21.53
C ASN A 2 16.64 -2.89 22.35
N LEU A 3 16.71 -1.69 21.78
CA LEU A 3 17.17 -0.48 22.49
C LEU A 3 16.28 -0.05 23.66
N PHE A 4 15.05 -0.59 23.75
CA PHE A 4 14.07 -0.22 24.77
C PHE A 4 13.94 -1.23 25.90
N VAL A 5 14.60 -2.39 25.82
CA VAL A 5 14.42 -3.50 26.79
C VAL A 5 14.89 -3.08 28.18
N ASP A 6 16.08 -2.47 28.26
CA ASP A 6 16.70 -2.03 29.51
C ASP A 6 16.70 -0.49 29.67
N GLY A 7 15.84 0.19 28.89
CA GLY A 7 15.86 1.64 28.73
C GLY A 7 16.70 2.06 27.53
N ILE A 8 16.42 3.26 27.00
CA ILE A 8 17.14 3.80 25.85
C ILE A 8 18.02 4.97 26.32
N ASP A 9 19.28 4.97 25.89
CA ASP A 9 20.19 6.09 26.13
C ASP A 9 19.85 7.30 25.26
N SER A 10 20.39 8.47 25.64
CA SER A 10 20.08 9.75 25.00
C SER A 10 20.55 9.86 23.54
N GLU A 11 21.64 9.17 23.17
CA GLU A 11 22.18 9.20 21.82
C GLU A 11 21.27 8.40 20.87
N ASN A 12 20.94 7.17 21.22
CA ASN A 12 20.00 6.36 20.44
C ASN A 12 18.60 7.00 20.37
N TRP A 13 18.15 7.61 21.48
CA TRP A 13 16.87 8.33 21.48
C TRP A 13 16.89 9.51 20.53
N ALA A 14 17.94 10.35 20.53
CA ALA A 14 18.09 11.45 19.60
C ALA A 14 18.12 10.96 18.15
N ALA A 15 18.90 9.91 17.84
CA ALA A 15 19.00 9.32 16.51
C ALA A 15 17.64 8.83 15.99
N LEU A 16 16.82 8.20 16.83
CA LEU A 16 15.47 7.75 16.44
C LEU A 16 14.50 8.92 16.22
N ASN A 17 14.57 9.99 17.03
CA ASN A 17 13.69 11.14 16.91
C ASN A 17 14.03 12.02 15.69
N GLU A 18 15.32 12.20 15.42
CA GLU A 18 15.82 13.04 14.34
C GLU A 18 15.82 12.34 12.99
N SER A 19 15.65 11.02 12.98
CA SER A 19 15.60 10.24 11.75
C SER A 19 14.48 10.70 10.83
N ILE A 20 14.86 11.01 9.58
CA ILE A 20 13.91 11.39 8.54
C ILE A 20 12.92 10.25 8.23
N ASP A 21 13.31 8.99 8.49
CA ASP A 21 12.48 7.81 8.26
C ASP A 21 11.43 7.59 9.38
N LYS A 22 11.47 8.42 10.44
CA LYS A 22 10.51 8.39 11.55
C LYS A 22 10.24 6.98 12.10
N PRO A 23 11.27 6.24 12.56
CA PRO A 23 11.13 4.85 12.99
C PRO A 23 10.21 4.69 14.22
N LEU A 24 9.99 5.74 15.00
CA LEU A 24 9.07 5.75 16.14
C LEU A 24 7.59 5.88 15.73
N LEU A 25 7.29 6.16 14.46
CA LEU A 25 5.92 6.23 13.98
C LEU A 25 5.32 4.83 13.89
N ASN A 26 4.25 4.57 14.65
CA ASN A 26 3.45 3.36 14.45
C ASN A 26 2.67 3.45 13.13
N ARG A 27 3.26 2.94 12.04
CA ARG A 27 2.70 3.06 10.70
C ARG A 27 1.38 2.31 10.53
N ALA A 28 1.16 1.23 11.27
CA ALA A 28 -0.08 0.47 11.17
C ALA A 28 -1.30 1.28 11.63
N LEU A 29 -1.11 2.14 12.66
CA LEU A 29 -2.16 2.94 13.28
C LEU A 29 -2.21 4.38 12.78
N ARG A 30 -1.05 4.95 12.41
CA ARG A 30 -0.89 6.39 12.14
C ARG A 30 -0.40 6.71 10.74
N GLY A 31 0.28 5.78 10.09
CA GLY A 31 0.66 5.90 8.68
C GLY A 31 -0.58 5.82 7.80
N THR A 32 -0.83 6.84 7.00
CA THR A 32 -1.95 6.87 6.06
C THR A 32 -1.42 6.92 4.64
N TYR A 33 -1.98 6.07 3.79
CA TYR A 33 -1.52 5.88 2.41
C TYR A 33 -2.72 5.84 1.46
N PRO A 34 -2.57 6.32 0.22
CA PRO A 34 -3.52 5.97 -0.83
C PRO A 34 -3.57 4.44 -0.97
N PRO A 35 -4.74 3.80 -0.92
CA PRO A 35 -4.83 2.34 -0.99
C PRO A 35 -4.46 1.78 -2.36
N GLY A 36 -4.44 2.62 -3.41
CA GLY A 36 -4.20 2.17 -4.77
C GLY A 36 -5.13 1.03 -5.16
N SER A 37 -4.68 0.14 -6.02
CA SER A 37 -5.49 -0.98 -6.52
C SER A 37 -5.99 -1.97 -5.46
N THR A 38 -5.51 -1.89 -4.19
CA THR A 38 -6.10 -2.68 -3.09
C THR A 38 -7.52 -2.24 -2.74
N TYR A 39 -7.94 -1.07 -3.21
CA TYR A 39 -9.29 -0.52 -3.04
C TYR A 39 -10.32 -1.13 -4.01
N LYS A 40 -9.87 -1.68 -5.15
CA LYS A 40 -10.72 -2.17 -6.24
C LYS A 40 -11.72 -3.26 -5.83
N PRO A 41 -11.38 -4.26 -4.99
CA PRO A 41 -12.37 -5.23 -4.52
C PRO A 41 -13.55 -4.60 -3.78
N PHE A 42 -13.30 -3.57 -2.97
CA PHE A 42 -14.36 -2.85 -2.25
C PHE A 42 -15.23 -2.02 -3.22
N MET A 43 -14.60 -1.40 -4.22
CA MET A 43 -15.31 -0.69 -5.30
C MET A 43 -16.19 -1.64 -6.12
N ALA A 44 -15.68 -2.83 -6.46
CA ALA A 44 -16.45 -3.86 -7.17
C ALA A 44 -17.64 -4.35 -6.34
N LEU A 45 -17.44 -4.59 -5.03
CA LEU A 45 -18.52 -4.94 -4.11
C LEU A 45 -19.59 -3.85 -4.06
N ALA A 46 -19.19 -2.59 -3.92
CA ALA A 46 -20.09 -1.44 -3.93
C ALA A 46 -20.88 -1.33 -5.25
N ALA A 47 -20.24 -1.62 -6.38
CA ALA A 47 -20.90 -1.62 -7.69
C ALA A 47 -22.00 -2.68 -7.80
N LEU A 48 -21.74 -3.90 -7.29
CA LEU A 48 -22.73 -4.98 -7.22
C LEU A 48 -23.87 -4.63 -6.26
N GLN A 49 -23.56 -4.16 -5.05
CA GLN A 49 -24.53 -3.81 -4.01
C GLN A 49 -25.48 -2.69 -4.45
N THR A 50 -24.99 -1.75 -5.25
CA THR A 50 -25.79 -0.61 -5.77
C THR A 50 -26.42 -0.86 -7.14
N GLY A 51 -26.17 -2.03 -7.75
CA GLY A 51 -26.64 -2.35 -9.10
C GLY A 51 -25.98 -1.51 -10.21
N LYS A 52 -24.91 -0.75 -9.90
CA LYS A 52 -24.19 0.05 -10.92
C LYS A 52 -23.47 -0.82 -11.93
N ARG A 53 -23.10 -2.03 -11.56
CA ARG A 53 -22.52 -3.06 -12.43
C ARG A 53 -23.08 -4.42 -12.05
N SER A 54 -23.26 -5.29 -13.03
CA SER A 54 -23.39 -6.73 -12.82
C SER A 54 -22.02 -7.41 -12.99
N GLU A 55 -21.90 -8.64 -12.54
CA GLU A 55 -20.68 -9.45 -12.73
C GLU A 55 -20.21 -9.50 -14.19
N LYS A 56 -21.17 -9.59 -15.12
CA LYS A 56 -20.93 -9.73 -16.57
C LYS A 56 -20.87 -8.43 -17.35
N PHE A 57 -20.92 -7.28 -16.67
CA PHE A 57 -20.83 -5.99 -17.32
C PHE A 57 -19.45 -5.80 -17.93
N LEU A 58 -19.41 -5.53 -19.24
CA LEU A 58 -18.17 -5.40 -19.99
C LEU A 58 -17.77 -3.94 -20.16
N VAL A 59 -16.50 -3.65 -19.94
CA VAL A 59 -15.84 -2.39 -20.24
C VAL A 59 -14.76 -2.65 -21.29
N SER A 60 -14.69 -1.82 -22.33
CA SER A 60 -13.57 -1.85 -23.27
C SER A 60 -12.43 -1.00 -22.73
N ASP A 61 -11.27 -1.62 -22.56
CA ASP A 61 -10.05 -0.96 -22.14
C ASP A 61 -9.01 -0.90 -23.26
N PRO A 62 -8.80 0.28 -23.86
CA PRO A 62 -7.73 0.52 -24.84
C PRO A 62 -6.39 0.94 -24.20
N GLY A 63 -6.24 0.80 -22.87
CA GLY A 63 -5.08 1.26 -22.09
C GLY A 63 -5.23 2.66 -21.50
N PHE A 64 -6.45 3.23 -21.58
CA PHE A 64 -6.75 4.53 -20.98
C PHE A 64 -8.23 4.85 -20.96
N PHE A 65 -8.60 5.78 -20.09
CA PHE A 65 -9.92 6.40 -20.04
C PHE A 65 -9.81 7.90 -20.32
N MET A 66 -10.63 8.44 -21.23
CA MET A 66 -10.69 9.88 -21.49
C MET A 66 -11.82 10.52 -20.68
N PHE A 67 -11.48 11.55 -19.92
CA PHE A 67 -12.47 12.41 -19.25
C PHE A 67 -12.18 13.89 -19.54
N GLY A 68 -13.04 14.51 -20.33
CA GLY A 68 -12.72 15.81 -20.93
C GLY A 68 -11.44 15.71 -21.77
N ASN A 69 -10.51 16.62 -21.53
CA ASN A 69 -9.21 16.65 -22.22
C ASN A 69 -8.11 15.87 -21.46
N HIS A 70 -8.46 15.21 -20.35
CA HIS A 70 -7.49 14.46 -19.56
C HIS A 70 -7.53 12.96 -19.86
N ARG A 71 -6.35 12.38 -20.08
CA ARG A 71 -6.16 10.95 -20.32
C ARG A 71 -5.70 10.25 -19.03
N PHE A 72 -6.59 9.47 -18.43
CA PHE A 72 -6.26 8.57 -17.32
C PHE A 72 -5.73 7.27 -17.90
N ARG A 73 -4.47 6.97 -17.64
CA ARG A 73 -3.80 5.76 -18.17
C ARG A 73 -4.20 4.54 -17.37
N ASP A 74 -4.31 3.40 -18.06
CA ASP A 74 -4.26 2.10 -17.42
C ASP A 74 -2.80 1.71 -17.15
N ASP A 75 -2.55 0.79 -16.24
CA ASP A 75 -1.21 0.29 -15.91
C ASP A 75 -0.63 -0.58 -17.03
N LYS A 76 -1.53 -1.17 -17.87
CA LYS A 76 -1.16 -1.98 -19.03
C LYS A 76 -1.16 -1.15 -20.30
N GLU A 77 0.02 -0.97 -20.89
CA GLU A 77 0.16 -0.30 -22.19
C GLU A 77 -0.58 -1.12 -23.27
N GLY A 78 -1.49 -0.49 -23.99
CA GLY A 78 -2.37 -1.15 -24.98
C GLY A 78 -3.66 -1.72 -24.40
N GLY A 79 -3.81 -1.70 -23.07
CA GLY A 79 -5.03 -2.08 -22.37
C GLY A 79 -5.27 -3.58 -22.24
N HIS A 80 -6.39 -3.89 -21.61
CA HIS A 80 -6.84 -5.25 -21.32
C HIS A 80 -7.89 -5.79 -22.30
N GLY A 81 -8.33 -4.93 -23.26
CA GLY A 81 -9.39 -5.27 -24.22
C GLY A 81 -10.76 -5.29 -23.54
N SER A 82 -11.55 -6.35 -23.76
CA SER A 82 -12.84 -6.51 -23.09
C SER A 82 -12.66 -7.05 -21.68
N VAL A 83 -13.21 -6.36 -20.69
CA VAL A 83 -12.99 -6.59 -19.26
C VAL A 83 -14.32 -6.66 -18.53
N ASP A 84 -14.62 -7.79 -17.90
CA ASP A 84 -15.69 -7.96 -16.93
C ASP A 84 -15.18 -7.72 -15.49
N MET A 85 -16.03 -7.94 -14.49
CA MET A 85 -15.67 -7.71 -13.10
C MET A 85 -14.56 -8.66 -12.62
N TYR A 86 -14.62 -9.95 -12.99
CA TYR A 86 -13.58 -10.92 -12.62
C TYR A 86 -12.23 -10.50 -13.16
N LYS A 87 -12.14 -10.27 -14.46
CA LYS A 87 -10.91 -9.84 -15.13
C LYS A 87 -10.40 -8.50 -14.58
N SER A 88 -11.30 -7.56 -14.25
CA SER A 88 -10.93 -6.26 -13.70
C SER A 88 -10.20 -6.37 -12.36
N ILE A 89 -10.55 -7.37 -11.53
CA ILE A 89 -9.90 -7.65 -10.25
C ILE A 89 -8.59 -8.41 -10.49
N VAL A 90 -8.62 -9.48 -11.29
CA VAL A 90 -7.50 -10.39 -11.53
C VAL A 90 -6.32 -9.69 -12.21
N GLU A 91 -6.58 -8.95 -13.29
CA GLU A 91 -5.57 -8.22 -14.05
C GLU A 91 -5.38 -6.77 -13.56
N SER A 92 -6.20 -6.33 -12.57
CA SER A 92 -6.10 -4.99 -11.99
C SER A 92 -6.40 -3.83 -12.96
N CYS A 93 -7.29 -4.01 -13.95
CA CYS A 93 -7.62 -3.01 -14.96
C CYS A 93 -8.11 -1.68 -14.35
N ASP A 94 -7.38 -0.59 -14.52
CA ASP A 94 -7.72 0.74 -14.02
C ASP A 94 -8.92 1.34 -14.76
N THR A 95 -8.97 1.15 -16.07
CA THR A 95 -10.03 1.71 -16.93
C THR A 95 -11.43 1.27 -16.51
N TYR A 96 -11.57 0.01 -16.04
CA TYR A 96 -12.84 -0.49 -15.49
C TYR A 96 -13.30 0.37 -14.30
N TYR A 97 -12.40 0.69 -13.39
CA TYR A 97 -12.70 1.45 -12.17
C TYR A 97 -12.79 2.96 -12.40
N TYR A 98 -12.12 3.52 -13.38
CA TYR A 98 -12.34 4.91 -13.82
C TYR A 98 -13.77 5.10 -14.30
N THR A 99 -14.26 4.20 -15.16
CA THR A 99 -15.64 4.26 -15.66
C THR A 99 -16.65 4.03 -14.52
N LEU A 100 -16.37 3.10 -13.61
CA LEU A 100 -17.20 2.83 -12.44
C LEU A 100 -17.29 4.06 -11.52
N ALA A 101 -16.16 4.71 -11.21
CA ALA A 101 -16.12 5.88 -10.36
C ALA A 101 -16.93 7.04 -10.95
N ARG A 102 -16.81 7.27 -12.28
CA ARG A 102 -17.66 8.24 -12.99
C ARG A 102 -19.15 7.95 -12.77
N ASP A 103 -19.55 6.68 -12.91
CA ASP A 103 -20.97 6.28 -12.89
C ASP A 103 -21.55 6.21 -11.46
N MET A 104 -20.70 6.01 -10.45
CA MET A 104 -21.12 6.08 -9.04
C MET A 104 -21.14 7.51 -8.50
N GLY A 105 -20.14 8.30 -8.83
CA GLY A 105 -19.92 9.59 -8.17
C GLY A 105 -19.34 9.45 -6.76
N VAL A 106 -18.73 10.53 -6.26
CA VAL A 106 -17.98 10.49 -4.99
C VAL A 106 -18.85 10.17 -3.78
N ASP A 107 -20.06 10.74 -3.70
CA ASP A 107 -20.91 10.58 -2.52
C ASP A 107 -21.47 9.16 -2.40
N LEU A 108 -21.88 8.53 -3.51
CA LEU A 108 -22.28 7.12 -3.48
C LEU A 108 -21.09 6.20 -3.10
N MET A 109 -19.88 6.48 -3.63
CA MET A 109 -18.69 5.75 -3.21
C MET A 109 -18.43 5.93 -1.71
N HIS A 110 -18.52 7.16 -1.19
CA HIS A 110 -18.39 7.43 0.24
C HIS A 110 -19.37 6.61 1.07
N ASP A 111 -20.65 6.62 0.71
CA ASP A 111 -21.71 5.96 1.45
C ASP A 111 -21.53 4.43 1.48
N GLN A 112 -20.98 3.84 0.42
CA GLN A 112 -20.68 2.42 0.36
C GLN A 112 -19.42 2.02 1.13
N MET A 113 -18.40 2.89 1.20
CA MET A 113 -17.12 2.60 1.86
C MET A 113 -17.14 2.87 3.36
N LYS A 114 -17.92 3.87 3.80
CA LYS A 114 -17.99 4.28 5.20
C LYS A 114 -18.43 3.13 6.15
N PRO A 115 -19.43 2.30 5.85
CA PRO A 115 -19.80 1.17 6.70
C PRO A 115 -18.67 0.14 6.87
N LEU A 116 -17.82 -0.04 5.85
CA LEU A 116 -16.64 -0.91 5.91
C LEU A 116 -15.56 -0.37 6.86
N GLY A 117 -15.63 0.90 7.26
CA GLY A 117 -14.71 1.54 8.22
C GLY A 117 -13.69 2.51 7.62
N PHE A 118 -13.73 2.73 6.32
CA PHE A 118 -12.86 3.72 5.69
C PHE A 118 -13.15 5.14 6.20
N GLY A 119 -12.09 5.90 6.48
CA GLY A 119 -12.20 7.25 7.02
C GLY A 119 -12.66 7.32 8.49
N GLN A 120 -12.62 6.21 9.22
CA GLN A 120 -13.03 6.10 10.62
C GLN A 120 -11.93 5.40 11.44
N ILE A 121 -11.86 5.71 12.75
CA ILE A 121 -11.06 4.91 13.68
C ILE A 121 -11.72 3.54 13.83
N THR A 122 -10.92 2.47 13.97
CA THR A 122 -11.42 1.11 14.14
C THR A 122 -11.89 0.84 15.57
N GLY A 123 -11.41 1.65 16.53
CA GLY A 123 -11.67 1.49 17.94
C GLY A 123 -10.81 0.41 18.60
N ILE A 124 -9.66 0.08 18.01
CA ILE A 124 -8.68 -0.81 18.64
C ILE A 124 -8.24 -0.25 20.02
N ASP A 125 -7.92 -1.13 20.94
CA ASP A 125 -7.57 -0.84 22.34
C ASP A 125 -6.17 -0.22 22.54
N ILE A 126 -5.66 0.49 21.53
CA ILE A 126 -4.41 1.26 21.58
C ILE A 126 -4.63 2.70 21.11
N LEU A 127 -4.01 3.66 21.79
CA LEU A 127 -4.20 5.08 21.52
C LEU A 127 -3.45 5.56 20.28
N GLY A 128 -3.98 6.63 19.66
CA GLY A 128 -3.30 7.35 18.60
C GLY A 128 -3.62 6.86 17.18
N GLU A 129 -4.76 6.18 16.99
CA GLU A 129 -5.24 5.77 15.68
C GLU A 129 -5.62 6.98 14.81
N SER A 130 -5.21 6.96 13.55
CA SER A 130 -5.51 7.99 12.54
C SER A 130 -6.80 7.66 11.79
N ARG A 131 -7.65 8.68 11.57
CA ARG A 131 -8.91 8.50 10.82
C ARG A 131 -8.71 8.24 9.35
N GLY A 132 -7.61 8.73 8.77
CA GLY A 132 -7.48 8.79 7.33
C GLY A 132 -8.49 9.74 6.66
N VAL A 133 -8.66 9.63 5.36
CA VAL A 133 -9.56 10.46 4.56
C VAL A 133 -10.39 9.58 3.62
N LEU A 134 -11.71 9.57 3.82
CA LEU A 134 -12.69 9.06 2.87
C LEU A 134 -13.39 10.27 2.24
N PRO A 135 -13.11 10.63 0.98
CA PRO A 135 -13.61 11.85 0.38
C PRO A 135 -15.12 11.79 0.10
N SER A 136 -15.76 12.96 0.20
CA SER A 136 -17.12 13.24 -0.25
C SER A 136 -17.23 14.71 -0.63
N THR A 137 -18.31 15.13 -1.26
CA THR A 137 -18.58 16.56 -1.50
C THR A 137 -18.61 17.35 -0.19
N GLU A 138 -19.23 16.78 0.85
CA GLU A 138 -19.30 17.38 2.18
C GLU A 138 -17.93 17.47 2.88
N TRP A 139 -17.14 16.38 2.82
CA TRP A 139 -15.76 16.38 3.33
C TRP A 139 -14.94 17.51 2.71
N LYS A 140 -15.00 17.66 1.40
CA LYS A 140 -14.24 18.70 0.70
C LYS A 140 -14.70 20.10 1.11
N ARG A 141 -16.02 20.28 1.20
CA ARG A 141 -16.64 21.55 1.62
C ARG A 141 -16.20 21.97 3.03
N THR A 142 -16.08 21.04 3.94
CA THR A 142 -15.73 21.32 5.36
C THR A 142 -14.22 21.37 5.60
N THR A 143 -13.41 20.69 4.79
CA THR A 143 -11.95 20.63 4.97
C THR A 143 -11.25 21.87 4.47
N TYR A 144 -11.66 22.41 3.33
CA TYR A 144 -11.01 23.56 2.72
C TYR A 144 -11.65 24.87 3.17
N LYS A 145 -10.79 25.89 3.41
CA LYS A 145 -11.25 27.22 3.87
C LYS A 145 -11.71 28.12 2.72
N LYS A 146 -11.09 27.99 1.55
CA LYS A 146 -11.37 28.87 0.41
C LYS A 146 -12.52 28.33 -0.42
N PRO A 147 -13.58 29.13 -0.74
CA PRO A 147 -14.76 28.67 -1.47
C PRO A 147 -14.45 27.97 -2.81
N GLU A 148 -13.44 28.44 -3.54
CA GLU A 148 -13.02 27.85 -4.81
C GLU A 148 -12.45 26.43 -4.64
N GLN A 149 -11.89 26.09 -3.48
CA GLN A 149 -11.37 24.78 -3.15
C GLN A 149 -12.43 23.83 -2.58
N GLN A 150 -13.56 24.37 -2.10
CA GLN A 150 -14.67 23.60 -1.54
C GLN A 150 -15.48 22.87 -2.61
N ARG A 151 -15.48 23.39 -3.84
CA ARG A 151 -16.23 22.81 -4.95
C ARG A 151 -15.64 21.47 -5.36
N TRP A 152 -16.50 20.46 -5.52
CA TRP A 152 -16.12 19.18 -6.11
C TRP A 152 -16.14 19.27 -7.63
N TYR A 153 -15.08 18.79 -8.27
CA TYR A 153 -15.02 18.70 -9.72
C TYR A 153 -15.09 17.23 -10.13
N SER A 154 -15.87 16.91 -11.15
CA SER A 154 -16.12 15.52 -11.58
C SER A 154 -14.83 14.77 -11.95
N GLY A 155 -13.80 15.45 -12.43
CA GLY A 155 -12.49 14.85 -12.73
C GLY A 155 -11.77 14.30 -11.49
N GLU A 156 -12.02 14.87 -10.30
CA GLU A 156 -11.44 14.40 -9.04
C GLU A 156 -11.99 13.02 -8.62
N THR A 157 -13.19 12.69 -9.09
CA THR A 157 -13.84 11.41 -8.81
C THR A 157 -13.12 10.24 -9.49
N ILE A 158 -12.57 10.45 -10.68
CA ILE A 158 -12.06 9.37 -11.53
C ILE A 158 -10.95 8.57 -10.83
N SER A 159 -9.93 9.27 -10.28
CA SER A 159 -8.81 8.63 -9.58
C SER A 159 -9.23 7.93 -8.28
N LEU A 160 -10.36 8.32 -7.67
CA LEU A 160 -10.85 7.67 -6.46
C LEU A 160 -11.23 6.21 -6.70
N GLY A 161 -11.69 5.87 -7.91
CA GLY A 161 -12.06 4.51 -8.27
C GLY A 161 -10.93 3.50 -8.17
N ILE A 162 -9.69 3.94 -8.35
CA ILE A 162 -8.49 3.11 -8.23
C ILE A 162 -7.76 3.33 -6.89
N GLY A 163 -8.42 3.96 -5.91
CA GLY A 163 -7.84 4.20 -4.59
C GLY A 163 -6.76 5.28 -4.55
N GLN A 164 -6.76 6.20 -5.51
CA GLN A 164 -5.86 7.36 -5.57
C GLN A 164 -6.63 8.66 -5.25
N GLY A 165 -6.03 9.80 -5.53
CA GLY A 165 -6.61 11.11 -5.27
C GLY A 165 -6.64 11.44 -3.77
N TYR A 166 -7.80 11.79 -3.23
CA TYR A 166 -7.95 12.13 -1.82
C TYR A 166 -8.08 10.93 -0.87
N ASN A 167 -8.23 9.70 -1.41
CA ASN A 167 -8.27 8.49 -0.59
C ASN A 167 -6.97 8.33 0.21
N ASN A 168 -7.08 8.20 1.53
CA ASN A 168 -5.91 8.07 2.39
C ASN A 168 -6.27 7.31 3.67
N PHE A 169 -5.76 6.08 3.84
CA PHE A 169 -6.18 5.17 4.91
C PHE A 169 -4.99 4.53 5.62
N THR A 170 -5.19 4.12 6.87
CA THR A 170 -4.21 3.30 7.57
C THR A 170 -4.29 1.83 7.10
N MET A 171 -3.19 1.10 7.25
CA MET A 171 -3.19 -0.34 6.96
C MET A 171 -4.16 -1.09 7.88
N LEU A 172 -4.33 -0.64 9.12
CA LEU A 172 -5.32 -1.21 10.02
C LEU A 172 -6.75 -1.06 9.49
N GLN A 173 -7.12 0.11 8.93
CA GLN A 173 -8.44 0.31 8.32
C GLN A 173 -8.68 -0.62 7.14
N ILE A 174 -7.68 -0.77 6.26
CA ILE A 174 -7.79 -1.64 5.09
C ILE A 174 -7.89 -3.11 5.52
N ALA A 175 -7.08 -3.54 6.50
CA ALA A 175 -7.13 -4.90 7.05
C ALA A 175 -8.49 -5.18 7.72
N HIS A 176 -9.02 -4.23 8.48
CA HIS A 176 -10.32 -4.33 9.15
C HIS A 176 -11.47 -4.43 8.14
N ALA A 177 -11.45 -3.59 7.10
CA ALA A 177 -12.42 -3.67 6.01
C ALA A 177 -12.34 -5.02 5.28
N MET A 178 -11.12 -5.51 5.01
CA MET A 178 -10.92 -6.82 4.38
C MET A 178 -11.38 -7.96 5.28
N GLY A 179 -11.09 -7.89 6.58
CA GLY A 179 -11.59 -8.85 7.56
C GLY A 179 -13.13 -8.90 7.62
N THR A 180 -13.78 -7.74 7.49
CA THR A 180 -15.25 -7.65 7.41
C THR A 180 -15.78 -8.33 6.14
N VAL A 181 -15.16 -8.14 4.98
CA VAL A 181 -15.52 -8.83 3.73
C VAL A 181 -15.29 -10.34 3.84
N ALA A 182 -14.12 -10.74 4.36
CA ALA A 182 -13.77 -12.16 4.56
C ALA A 182 -14.76 -12.86 5.51
N ASN A 183 -15.25 -12.14 6.53
CA ASN A 183 -16.19 -12.61 7.53
C ASN A 183 -17.68 -12.37 7.16
N ASN A 184 -17.98 -12.36 5.86
CA ASN A 184 -19.32 -12.24 5.31
C ASN A 184 -20.12 -11.02 5.83
N GLY A 185 -19.43 -9.90 6.01
CA GLY A 185 -20.02 -8.64 6.46
C GLY A 185 -20.11 -8.49 7.99
N LEU A 186 -19.72 -9.50 8.76
CA LEU A 186 -19.64 -9.36 10.21
C LEU A 186 -18.40 -8.55 10.60
N LYS A 187 -18.63 -7.33 11.03
CA LYS A 187 -17.59 -6.38 11.46
C LYS A 187 -17.30 -6.55 12.94
N MET A 188 -16.07 -6.89 13.28
CA MET A 188 -15.62 -7.10 14.66
C MET A 188 -14.81 -5.92 15.15
N LYS A 189 -14.85 -5.61 16.45
CA LYS A 189 -13.96 -4.64 17.08
C LYS A 189 -12.56 -5.26 17.21
N PRO A 190 -11.52 -4.67 16.63
CA PRO A 190 -10.16 -5.17 16.80
C PRO A 190 -9.66 -4.87 18.22
N HIS A 191 -8.86 -5.77 18.77
CA HIS A 191 -8.19 -5.60 20.07
C HIS A 191 -6.87 -6.34 20.10
N LEU A 192 -5.91 -5.85 20.90
CA LEU A 192 -4.61 -6.48 21.16
C LEU A 192 -4.61 -7.27 22.47
N VAL A 193 -5.38 -6.80 23.45
CA VAL A 193 -5.47 -7.48 24.76
C VAL A 193 -6.29 -8.75 24.61
N ARG A 194 -5.65 -9.89 24.83
CA ARG A 194 -6.28 -11.22 24.83
C ARG A 194 -6.96 -11.56 26.13
N GLU A 195 -6.23 -11.29 27.23
CA GLU A 195 -6.69 -11.63 28.58
C GLU A 195 -6.12 -10.65 29.60
N VAL A 196 -6.82 -10.49 30.70
CA VAL A 196 -6.37 -9.74 31.89
C VAL A 196 -6.25 -10.74 33.03
N VAL A 197 -5.05 -10.76 33.65
CA VAL A 197 -4.76 -11.62 34.80
C VAL A 197 -4.69 -10.76 36.05
N ASP A 198 -5.52 -11.07 37.03
CA ASP A 198 -5.47 -10.43 38.34
C ASP A 198 -4.17 -10.81 39.07
N VAL A 199 -3.47 -9.81 39.61
CA VAL A 199 -2.11 -10.00 40.18
C VAL A 199 -2.18 -10.80 41.50
N GLU A 200 -3.24 -10.64 42.28
CA GLU A 200 -3.36 -11.27 43.59
C GLU A 200 -3.99 -12.66 43.47
N THR A 201 -5.16 -12.75 42.81
CA THR A 201 -5.93 -14.00 42.72
C THR A 201 -5.45 -14.93 41.64
N LYS A 202 -4.62 -14.44 40.68
CA LYS A 202 -4.20 -15.16 39.47
C LYS A 202 -5.36 -15.54 38.55
N ALA A 203 -6.56 -15.03 38.82
CA ALA A 203 -7.71 -15.27 37.96
C ALA A 203 -7.50 -14.60 36.59
N SER A 204 -7.72 -15.35 35.51
CA SER A 204 -7.66 -14.85 34.14
C SER A 204 -9.04 -14.60 33.58
N THR A 205 -9.23 -13.44 32.95
CA THR A 205 -10.46 -13.07 32.25
C THR A 205 -10.13 -12.80 30.80
N LEU A 206 -10.70 -13.57 29.88
CA LEU A 206 -10.55 -13.34 28.44
C LEU A 206 -11.34 -12.10 28.01
N VAL A 207 -10.71 -11.28 27.17
CA VAL A 207 -11.39 -10.17 26.51
C VAL A 207 -12.42 -10.73 25.51
N ALA A 208 -13.66 -10.27 25.63
CA ALA A 208 -14.74 -10.72 24.76
C ALA A 208 -14.53 -10.26 23.32
N LYS A 209 -14.89 -11.12 22.36
CA LYS A 209 -14.96 -10.75 20.95
C LYS A 209 -16.25 -9.98 20.71
N GLU A 210 -16.16 -8.71 20.38
CA GLU A 210 -17.31 -7.82 20.22
C GLU A 210 -17.63 -7.59 18.74
N PRO A 211 -18.78 -8.08 18.23
CA PRO A 211 -19.29 -7.67 16.94
C PRO A 211 -19.75 -6.20 17.00
N VAL A 212 -19.31 -5.39 16.05
CA VAL A 212 -19.70 -3.97 15.92
C VAL A 212 -20.95 -3.83 15.07
N ALA A 213 -21.04 -4.57 13.98
CA ALA A 213 -22.17 -4.53 13.05
C ALA A 213 -22.18 -5.77 12.15
N GLN A 214 -23.37 -6.15 11.69
CA GLN A 214 -23.56 -7.01 10.52
C GLN A 214 -23.92 -6.12 9.34
N LEU A 215 -23.01 -6.00 8.37
CA LEU A 215 -23.28 -5.25 7.15
C LEU A 215 -24.21 -6.03 6.23
N PRO A 216 -25.20 -5.39 5.59
CA PRO A 216 -26.18 -6.06 4.71
C PRO A 216 -25.55 -6.36 3.33
N LEU A 217 -24.46 -7.11 3.32
CA LEU A 217 -23.79 -7.55 2.11
C LEU A 217 -24.45 -8.80 1.56
N LEU A 218 -24.83 -8.78 0.29
CA LEU A 218 -25.45 -9.93 -0.37
C LEU A 218 -24.41 -11.04 -0.55
N PRO A 219 -24.69 -12.28 -0.13
CA PRO A 219 -23.75 -13.40 -0.22
C PRO A 219 -23.26 -13.63 -1.66
N GLU A 220 -24.15 -13.55 -2.64
CA GLU A 220 -23.81 -13.70 -4.05
C GLU A 220 -22.79 -12.65 -4.54
N ASN A 221 -22.89 -11.41 -4.04
CA ASN A 221 -21.94 -10.35 -4.38
C ASN A 221 -20.58 -10.60 -3.74
N LEU A 222 -20.56 -11.08 -2.49
CA LEU A 222 -19.33 -11.47 -1.79
C LEU A 222 -18.60 -12.59 -2.51
N GLU A 223 -19.32 -13.60 -3.01
CA GLU A 223 -18.74 -14.71 -3.75
C GLU A 223 -18.07 -14.26 -5.05
N VAL A 224 -18.68 -13.31 -5.79
CA VAL A 224 -18.08 -12.72 -6.98
C VAL A 224 -16.73 -12.06 -6.64
N ILE A 225 -16.70 -11.27 -5.56
CA ILE A 225 -15.48 -10.57 -5.14
C ILE A 225 -14.41 -11.55 -4.66
N LYS A 226 -14.78 -12.53 -3.81
CA LYS A 226 -13.87 -13.57 -3.32
C LYS A 226 -13.26 -14.35 -4.47
N LYS A 227 -14.08 -14.76 -5.46
CA LYS A 227 -13.62 -15.45 -6.67
C LYS A 227 -12.60 -14.62 -7.44
N GLY A 228 -12.87 -13.34 -7.67
CA GLY A 228 -11.91 -12.44 -8.33
C GLY A 228 -10.60 -12.31 -7.55
N MET A 229 -10.67 -12.16 -6.23
CA MET A 229 -9.49 -12.07 -5.36
C MET A 229 -8.70 -13.38 -5.27
N ILE A 230 -9.36 -14.54 -5.33
CA ILE A 230 -8.69 -15.85 -5.46
C ILE A 230 -7.94 -15.91 -6.79
N GLY A 231 -8.58 -15.49 -7.90
CA GLY A 231 -7.97 -15.42 -9.22
C GLY A 231 -6.69 -14.59 -9.26
N VAL A 232 -6.61 -13.49 -8.50
CA VAL A 232 -5.38 -12.66 -8.36
C VAL A 232 -4.18 -13.49 -7.90
N ASN A 233 -4.38 -14.43 -6.97
CA ASN A 233 -3.32 -15.27 -6.41
C ASN A 233 -3.08 -16.58 -7.21
N ILE A 234 -3.97 -16.96 -8.13
CA ILE A 234 -3.84 -18.17 -8.95
C ILE A 234 -3.28 -17.86 -10.33
N GLU A 235 -3.83 -16.87 -11.01
CA GLU A 235 -3.52 -16.54 -12.42
C GLU A 235 -3.28 -15.05 -12.67
N GLY A 236 -3.52 -14.21 -11.63
CA GLY A 236 -3.42 -12.76 -11.72
C GLY A 236 -2.07 -12.21 -11.26
N THR A 237 -2.11 -10.97 -10.79
CA THR A 237 -0.92 -10.14 -10.52
C THR A 237 0.00 -10.70 -9.44
N SER A 238 -0.48 -11.52 -8.50
CA SER A 238 0.33 -12.13 -7.42
C SER A 238 0.52 -13.65 -7.56
N ALA A 239 0.12 -14.26 -8.68
CA ALA A 239 0.16 -15.71 -8.88
C ALA A 239 1.54 -16.32 -8.57
N THR A 240 2.62 -15.67 -9.03
CA THR A 240 3.99 -16.14 -8.80
C THR A 240 4.32 -16.31 -7.32
N SER A 241 3.84 -15.42 -6.45
CA SER A 241 4.10 -15.45 -5.01
C SER A 241 3.39 -16.61 -4.30
N PHE A 242 2.24 -17.04 -4.83
CA PHE A 242 1.40 -18.05 -4.20
C PHE A 242 1.54 -19.46 -4.80
N VAL A 243 2.42 -19.64 -5.78
CA VAL A 243 2.76 -20.99 -6.28
C VAL A 243 3.19 -21.89 -5.13
N GLY A 244 2.59 -23.10 -5.05
CA GLY A 244 2.89 -24.11 -4.04
C GLY A 244 2.31 -23.81 -2.65
N ALA A 245 1.43 -22.82 -2.48
CA ALA A 245 0.67 -22.65 -1.24
C ALA A 245 -0.23 -23.89 -0.99
N GLN A 246 -0.26 -24.35 0.28
CA GLN A 246 -1.09 -25.50 0.69
C GLN A 246 -2.50 -25.07 1.13
N TYR A 247 -2.86 -23.83 0.90
CA TYR A 247 -4.17 -23.23 1.16
C TYR A 247 -4.55 -22.33 0.00
N VAL A 248 -5.83 -22.13 -0.20
CA VAL A 248 -6.34 -21.11 -1.13
C VAL A 248 -6.38 -19.78 -0.41
N SER A 249 -5.89 -18.74 -1.04
CA SER A 249 -5.92 -17.36 -0.50
C SER A 249 -6.56 -16.41 -1.49
N ALA A 250 -7.19 -15.37 -0.97
CA ALA A 250 -7.77 -14.29 -1.74
C ALA A 250 -6.93 -13.01 -1.51
N GLY A 251 -6.55 -12.32 -2.57
CA GLY A 251 -5.69 -11.14 -2.42
C GLY A 251 -5.89 -10.09 -3.50
N LYS A 252 -5.26 -8.93 -3.30
CA LYS A 252 -5.17 -7.87 -4.30
C LYS A 252 -3.87 -7.09 -4.12
N THR A 253 -3.09 -7.00 -5.17
CA THR A 253 -1.90 -6.15 -5.24
C THR A 253 -2.29 -4.69 -5.41
N GLY A 254 -1.46 -3.79 -4.91
CA GLY A 254 -1.61 -2.36 -5.12
C GLY A 254 -0.27 -1.67 -5.27
N THR A 255 -0.33 -0.50 -5.88
CA THR A 255 0.78 0.45 -5.96
C THR A 255 0.21 1.82 -5.60
N ALA A 256 0.75 2.44 -4.56
CA ALA A 256 0.35 3.79 -4.17
C ALA A 256 1.35 4.79 -4.73
N GLN A 257 0.89 5.68 -5.60
CA GLN A 257 1.71 6.73 -6.16
C GLN A 257 2.08 7.75 -5.09
N VAL A 258 3.38 8.06 -4.97
CA VAL A 258 3.89 9.10 -4.06
C VAL A 258 3.79 10.48 -4.68
N PHE A 259 3.92 10.58 -6.01
CA PHE A 259 3.76 11.84 -6.75
C PHE A 259 3.11 11.61 -8.10
N THR A 260 2.56 12.68 -8.68
CA THR A 260 1.91 12.63 -9.99
C THR A 260 2.94 12.73 -11.10
N VAL A 261 3.00 11.75 -11.97
CA VAL A 261 3.78 11.78 -13.21
C VAL A 261 3.06 12.65 -14.25
N LYS A 262 3.78 13.55 -14.92
CA LYS A 262 3.18 14.41 -15.95
C LYS A 262 2.63 13.57 -17.12
N GLN A 263 1.63 14.11 -17.81
CA GLN A 263 0.87 13.39 -18.84
C GLN A 263 1.73 12.78 -19.96
N ASN A 264 2.89 13.38 -20.26
CA ASN A 264 3.80 12.95 -21.32
C ASN A 264 5.09 12.26 -20.81
N GLU A 265 5.17 12.02 -19.50
CA GLU A 265 6.32 11.35 -18.87
C GLU A 265 5.94 9.91 -18.48
N LYS A 266 6.90 8.99 -18.52
CA LYS A 266 6.76 7.63 -18.00
C LYS A 266 7.43 7.56 -16.62
N TYR A 267 6.77 6.88 -15.67
CA TYR A 267 7.38 6.56 -14.38
C TYR A 267 8.62 5.69 -14.60
N ASN A 268 9.74 6.10 -14.01
CA ASN A 268 10.97 5.32 -14.02
C ASN A 268 11.64 5.39 -12.66
N ALA A 269 11.51 4.31 -11.89
CA ALA A 269 12.03 4.21 -10.53
C ALA A 269 13.56 4.42 -10.45
N SER A 270 14.32 4.13 -11.52
CA SER A 270 15.78 4.32 -11.53
C SER A 270 16.20 5.79 -11.54
N ASN A 271 15.31 6.69 -12.00
CA ASN A 271 15.57 8.12 -12.12
C ASN A 271 14.92 8.93 -10.98
N ILE A 272 14.33 8.25 -10.00
CA ILE A 272 13.57 8.88 -8.92
C ILE A 272 14.27 8.57 -7.60
N ASP A 273 14.40 9.59 -6.73
CA ASP A 273 14.89 9.39 -5.37
C ASP A 273 14.12 8.25 -4.70
N GLU A 274 14.80 7.39 -3.96
CA GLU A 274 14.22 6.21 -3.35
C GLU A 274 12.96 6.54 -2.53
N ARG A 275 13.00 7.65 -1.78
CA ARG A 275 11.87 8.11 -0.94
C ARG A 275 10.67 8.63 -1.72
N MET A 276 10.84 8.87 -3.00
CA MET A 276 9.78 9.30 -3.92
C MET A 276 9.23 8.14 -4.76
N ARG A 277 9.78 6.93 -4.61
CA ARG A 277 9.24 5.75 -5.31
C ARG A 277 7.88 5.37 -4.74
N ASP A 278 7.07 4.77 -5.59
CA ASP A 278 5.74 4.29 -5.21
C ASP A 278 5.80 3.27 -4.08
N HIS A 279 4.76 3.21 -3.27
CA HIS A 279 4.64 2.22 -2.21
C HIS A 279 4.03 0.92 -2.74
N ALA A 280 4.63 -0.22 -2.39
CA ALA A 280 4.09 -1.53 -2.69
C ALA A 280 3.03 -1.92 -1.66
N LEU A 281 1.85 -2.31 -2.13
CA LEU A 281 0.70 -2.66 -1.29
C LEU A 281 0.18 -4.06 -1.60
N PHE A 282 -0.34 -4.73 -0.57
CA PHE A 282 -1.08 -5.97 -0.72
C PHE A 282 -2.16 -6.08 0.36
N VAL A 283 -3.36 -6.50 -0.02
CA VAL A 283 -4.44 -6.85 0.89
C VAL A 283 -4.91 -8.26 0.60
N ALA A 284 -5.15 -9.05 1.64
CA ALA A 284 -5.52 -10.45 1.45
C ALA A 284 -6.18 -11.05 2.70
N PHE A 285 -6.80 -12.23 2.49
CA PHE A 285 -7.21 -13.11 3.58
C PHE A 285 -6.99 -14.58 3.19
N ALA A 286 -6.83 -15.43 4.20
CA ALA A 286 -6.61 -16.86 4.02
C ALA A 286 -7.01 -17.67 5.29
N PRO A 287 -7.39 -18.99 5.14
CA PRO A 287 -7.84 -19.60 3.88
C PRO A 287 -9.05 -18.90 3.27
N ALA A 288 -9.31 -19.04 1.98
CA ALA A 288 -10.39 -18.30 1.32
C ALA A 288 -11.79 -18.83 1.65
N ASP A 289 -11.90 -20.13 1.96
CA ASP A 289 -13.13 -20.84 2.32
C ASP A 289 -13.50 -20.69 3.80
N ASP A 290 -12.49 -20.67 4.70
CA ASP A 290 -12.67 -20.50 6.14
C ASP A 290 -11.61 -19.50 6.68
N PRO A 291 -11.81 -18.20 6.47
CA PRO A 291 -10.81 -17.18 6.76
C PRO A 291 -10.39 -17.16 8.23
N LYS A 292 -9.10 -17.33 8.47
CA LYS A 292 -8.47 -17.26 9.80
C LYS A 292 -7.72 -15.96 10.01
N VAL A 293 -7.21 -15.36 8.93
CA VAL A 293 -6.42 -14.14 8.96
C VAL A 293 -6.73 -13.26 7.76
N ALA A 294 -6.88 -11.97 8.00
CA ALA A 294 -6.87 -10.92 6.99
C ALA A 294 -5.71 -9.99 7.26
N LEU A 295 -5.05 -9.52 6.21
CA LEU A 295 -3.93 -8.60 6.31
C LEU A 295 -4.03 -7.47 5.29
N ALA A 296 -3.45 -6.34 5.64
CA ALA A 296 -3.08 -5.28 4.71
C ALA A 296 -1.61 -4.90 4.97
N MET A 297 -0.87 -4.74 3.91
CA MET A 297 0.57 -4.51 3.96
C MET A 297 0.96 -3.34 3.08
N VAL A 298 1.88 -2.53 3.57
CA VAL A 298 2.62 -1.52 2.80
C VAL A 298 4.11 -1.78 2.97
N VAL A 299 4.84 -1.74 1.86
CA VAL A 299 6.30 -1.62 1.84
C VAL A 299 6.59 -0.27 1.20
N GLU A 300 7.03 0.68 2.04
CA GLU A 300 7.24 2.05 1.60
C GLU A 300 8.37 2.11 0.55
N ASN A 301 8.15 2.90 -0.51
CA ASN A 301 9.12 3.20 -1.56
C ASN A 301 9.67 1.97 -2.32
N ALA A 302 8.92 0.87 -2.29
CA ALA A 302 9.34 -0.42 -2.86
C ALA A 302 8.76 -0.70 -4.26
N GLY A 303 7.96 0.21 -4.84
CA GLY A 303 7.39 0.05 -6.17
C GLY A 303 6.19 -0.89 -6.23
N PHE A 304 6.27 -2.00 -6.98
CA PHE A 304 5.11 -2.84 -7.27
C PHE A 304 4.75 -3.81 -6.15
N GLY A 305 3.46 -3.83 -5.76
CA GLY A 305 2.93 -4.70 -4.72
C GLY A 305 3.09 -6.20 -5.03
N ALA A 306 2.99 -6.59 -6.29
CA ALA A 306 3.20 -7.97 -6.75
C ALA A 306 4.62 -8.49 -6.44
N GLN A 307 5.63 -7.61 -6.54
CA GLN A 307 7.04 -7.96 -6.39
C GLN A 307 7.52 -7.85 -4.95
N ASN A 308 7.00 -6.89 -4.18
CA ASN A 308 7.60 -6.53 -2.90
C ASN A 308 6.64 -6.68 -1.69
N ALA A 309 5.32 -6.71 -1.88
CA ALA A 309 4.37 -6.90 -0.78
C ALA A 309 3.75 -8.32 -0.77
N ALA A 310 3.30 -8.83 -1.91
CA ALA A 310 2.70 -10.17 -2.00
C ALA A 310 3.63 -11.30 -1.53
N PRO A 311 4.96 -11.29 -1.85
CA PRO A 311 5.90 -12.30 -1.34
C PRO A 311 6.01 -12.34 0.19
N ILE A 312 5.96 -11.18 0.84
CA ILE A 312 6.00 -11.07 2.30
C ILE A 312 4.69 -11.59 2.89
N ALA A 313 3.54 -11.18 2.32
CA ALA A 313 2.24 -11.65 2.76
C ALA A 313 2.10 -13.18 2.67
N ARG A 314 2.65 -13.83 1.64
CA ARG A 314 2.71 -15.27 1.52
C ARG A 314 3.42 -15.91 2.73
N ARG A 315 4.56 -15.38 3.15
CA ARG A 315 5.33 -15.89 4.30
C ARG A 315 4.61 -15.68 5.63
N VAL A 316 3.89 -14.58 5.76
CA VAL A 316 3.01 -14.33 6.92
C VAL A 316 1.89 -15.39 6.99
N PHE A 317 1.27 -15.71 5.87
CA PHE A 317 0.25 -16.76 5.82
C PHE A 317 0.83 -18.14 6.11
N ASP A 318 1.98 -18.49 5.53
CA ASP A 318 2.66 -19.77 5.82
C ASP A 318 2.97 -19.91 7.33
N PHE A 319 3.38 -18.80 7.96
CA PHE A 319 3.62 -18.79 9.41
C PHE A 319 2.31 -18.95 10.20
N VAL A 320 1.29 -18.15 9.93
CA VAL A 320 0.06 -18.12 10.74
C VAL A 320 -0.81 -19.34 10.53
N ILE A 321 -0.92 -19.84 9.29
CA ILE A 321 -1.82 -20.94 8.91
C ILE A 321 -1.14 -22.28 9.05
N MET A 322 0.11 -22.39 8.61
CA MET A 322 0.85 -23.66 8.51
C MET A 322 1.85 -23.87 9.65
N GLY A 323 2.10 -22.87 10.50
CA GLY A 323 3.17 -22.94 11.50
C GLY A 323 4.56 -23.11 10.88
N GLN A 324 4.78 -22.54 9.69
CA GLN A 324 6.01 -22.66 8.94
C GLN A 324 6.80 -21.36 8.95
N TYR A 325 8.06 -21.45 9.34
CA TYR A 325 9.05 -20.39 9.20
C TYR A 325 9.77 -20.52 7.86
N PRO A 326 10.15 -19.42 7.19
CA PRO A 326 10.99 -19.49 6.00
C PRO A 326 12.28 -20.28 6.22
N SER A 327 12.80 -20.92 5.18
CA SER A 327 14.14 -21.51 5.21
C SER A 327 15.19 -20.40 5.39
N GLN A 328 16.40 -20.75 5.80
CA GLN A 328 17.49 -19.77 5.88
C GLN A 328 17.84 -19.21 4.49
N GLU A 329 17.86 -20.08 3.47
CA GLU A 329 18.04 -19.71 2.06
C GLU A 329 16.98 -18.69 1.59
N ASP A 330 15.72 -18.90 1.99
CA ASP A 330 14.61 -17.98 1.64
C ASP A 330 14.77 -16.62 2.30
N ILE A 331 15.17 -16.57 3.57
CA ILE A 331 15.43 -15.31 4.30
C ILE A 331 16.54 -14.52 3.59
N GLU A 332 17.64 -15.18 3.25
CA GLU A 332 18.76 -14.54 2.56
C GLU A 332 18.38 -14.03 1.16
N ALA A 333 17.55 -14.78 0.43
CA ALA A 333 17.07 -14.37 -0.87
C ALA A 333 16.12 -13.16 -0.77
N VAL A 334 15.24 -13.13 0.25
CA VAL A 334 14.36 -11.96 0.54
C VAL A 334 15.20 -10.73 0.86
N GLN A 335 16.22 -10.86 1.71
CA GLN A 335 17.11 -9.75 2.06
C GLN A 335 17.84 -9.17 0.85
N LYS A 336 18.13 -10.01 -0.15
CA LYS A 336 18.74 -9.60 -1.43
C LYS A 336 17.73 -9.12 -2.47
N GLY A 337 16.43 -9.07 -2.13
CA GLY A 337 15.36 -8.71 -3.07
C GLY A 337 15.15 -9.72 -4.21
N GLN A 338 15.54 -11.00 -4.01
CA GLN A 338 15.56 -12.03 -5.05
C GLN A 338 14.45 -13.06 -4.95
N ALA A 339 13.70 -13.12 -3.85
CA ALA A 339 12.68 -14.16 -3.64
C ALA A 339 11.26 -13.62 -3.86
N THR A 340 10.62 -14.04 -4.95
CA THR A 340 9.19 -13.81 -5.20
C THR A 340 8.29 -14.87 -4.54
N ARG A 341 8.73 -16.13 -4.46
CA ARG A 341 8.05 -17.24 -3.78
C ARG A 341 8.98 -17.86 -2.73
N PRO A 342 8.45 -18.53 -1.69
CA PRO A 342 9.27 -19.27 -0.75
C PRO A 342 10.15 -20.31 -1.45
N ILE A 343 11.42 -20.41 -1.05
CA ILE A 343 12.41 -21.35 -1.54
C ILE A 343 13.00 -22.16 -0.39
N GLY A 344 13.62 -23.29 -0.74
CA GLY A 344 14.18 -24.21 0.26
C GLY A 344 13.09 -24.92 1.07
N LYS A 345 13.51 -25.66 2.11
CA LYS A 345 12.61 -26.41 2.99
C LYS A 345 12.19 -25.52 4.18
N PRO A 346 10.89 -25.22 4.35
CA PRO A 346 10.43 -24.45 5.51
C PRO A 346 10.80 -25.13 6.82
N ARG A 347 11.02 -24.32 7.86
CA ARG A 347 11.29 -24.77 9.24
C ARG A 347 9.98 -24.75 10.03
N ALA A 348 9.74 -25.75 10.89
CA ALA A 348 8.61 -25.69 11.80
C ALA A 348 8.81 -24.55 12.82
N VAL A 349 7.77 -23.77 13.11
CA VAL A 349 7.83 -22.68 14.11
C VAL A 349 8.37 -23.17 15.45
N ALA A 350 7.98 -24.37 15.89
CA ALA A 350 8.47 -24.97 17.13
C ALA A 350 9.98 -25.27 17.13
N SER A 351 10.62 -25.34 15.96
CA SER A 351 12.07 -25.57 15.82
C SER A 351 12.90 -24.28 15.80
N VAL A 352 12.24 -23.12 15.74
CA VAL A 352 12.89 -21.80 15.72
C VAL A 352 12.83 -21.20 17.12
N PRO A 353 13.97 -20.96 17.79
CA PRO A 353 13.98 -20.35 19.11
C PRO A 353 13.31 -18.98 19.10
N TRP A 354 12.49 -18.69 20.11
CA TRP A 354 11.92 -17.37 20.30
C TRP A 354 12.34 -16.78 21.65
N PRO A 355 12.91 -15.58 21.72
CA PRO A 355 13.29 -14.71 20.57
C PRO A 355 14.42 -15.35 19.74
N PRO A 356 14.48 -15.04 18.43
CA PRO A 356 15.55 -15.54 17.57
C PRO A 356 16.91 -15.11 18.14
N LYS A 357 17.92 -16.00 18.10
CA LYS A 357 19.25 -15.69 18.59
C LYS A 357 19.84 -14.51 17.81
N ALA A 358 20.62 -13.65 18.48
CA ALA A 358 21.21 -12.44 17.88
C ALA A 358 21.99 -12.70 16.56
N ALA A 359 22.58 -13.90 16.41
CA ALA A 359 23.26 -14.32 15.17
C ALA A 359 22.30 -14.53 13.97
N GLU A 360 21.01 -14.82 14.22
CA GLU A 360 19.99 -14.93 13.16
C GLU A 360 19.36 -13.56 12.82
N LEU A 361 19.56 -12.57 13.69
CA LEU A 361 19.13 -11.18 13.52
C LEU A 361 20.30 -10.27 13.08
N ALA A 362 21.47 -10.81 12.77
CA ALA A 362 22.57 -10.03 12.21
C ALA A 362 22.18 -9.45 10.85
N VAL A 363 21.27 -8.49 10.90
CA VAL A 363 21.21 -7.37 10.00
C VAL A 363 22.57 -6.68 10.14
N GLU A 364 23.27 -6.46 9.04
CA GLU A 364 24.49 -5.63 8.99
C GLU A 364 24.36 -4.49 10.00
N GLU A 365 25.44 -4.29 10.80
CA GLU A 365 25.52 -3.18 11.74
C GLU A 365 24.94 -1.92 11.09
N PRO A 366 24.11 -1.15 11.79
CA PRO A 366 23.61 0.10 11.24
C PRO A 366 24.83 0.88 10.78
N VAL A 367 24.86 1.19 9.47
CA VAL A 367 25.88 2.04 8.87
C VAL A 367 25.91 3.29 9.73
N THR A 368 26.92 3.39 10.60
CA THR A 368 27.06 4.55 11.46
C THR A 368 27.09 5.78 10.57
N VAL A 369 26.47 6.87 10.98
CA VAL A 369 26.43 8.14 10.25
C VAL A 369 27.84 8.56 9.82
N ALA A 370 28.87 8.16 10.55
CA ALA A 370 30.26 8.30 10.20
C ALA A 370 30.65 7.55 8.90
N SER A 371 30.21 6.30 8.70
CA SER A 371 30.54 5.53 7.48
C SER A 371 29.76 6.01 6.24
N ALA A 372 28.57 6.58 6.42
CA ALA A 372 27.82 7.22 5.34
C ALA A 372 28.47 8.56 4.94
N ALA A 373 28.97 9.33 5.91
CA ALA A 373 29.68 10.57 5.67
C ALA A 373 31.06 10.31 5.01
N GLU A 374 31.79 9.27 5.39
CA GLU A 374 33.04 8.86 4.73
C GLU A 374 32.81 8.35 3.29
N LYS A 375 31.75 7.58 3.04
CA LYS A 375 31.39 7.16 1.67
C LYS A 375 30.96 8.35 0.82
N ALA A 376 30.21 9.31 1.37
CA ALA A 376 29.82 10.53 0.67
C ALA A 376 31.05 11.44 0.40
N ALA A 377 31.96 11.60 1.35
CA ALA A 377 33.21 12.34 1.18
C ALA A 377 34.13 11.68 0.16
N SER A 378 34.26 10.35 0.16
CA SER A 378 35.04 9.59 -0.84
C SER A 378 34.44 9.69 -2.24
N ALA A 379 33.12 9.70 -2.40
CA ALA A 379 32.43 9.92 -3.67
C ALA A 379 32.65 11.36 -4.19
N ALA A 380 32.61 12.36 -3.31
CA ALA A 380 32.86 13.76 -3.66
C ALA A 380 34.30 13.99 -4.08
N VAL A 381 35.28 13.35 -3.42
CA VAL A 381 36.70 13.42 -3.80
C VAL A 381 36.95 12.75 -5.15
N LYS A 382 36.30 11.62 -5.45
CA LYS A 382 36.34 10.95 -6.75
C LYS A 382 35.74 11.79 -7.88
N ALA A 383 34.61 12.50 -7.60
CA ALA A 383 34.00 13.41 -8.56
C ALA A 383 34.88 14.65 -8.85
N ALA A 384 35.53 15.21 -7.81
CA ALA A 384 36.43 16.33 -7.95
C ALA A 384 37.72 15.98 -8.70
N SER A 385 38.24 14.76 -8.55
CA SER A 385 39.44 14.29 -9.30
C SER A 385 39.17 13.97 -10.78
N ALA A 386 37.89 13.70 -11.15
CA ALA A 386 37.48 13.49 -12.55
C ALA A 386 37.25 14.81 -13.31
N ALA A 387 37.08 15.94 -12.61
CA ALA A 387 36.83 17.26 -13.20
C ALA A 387 38.12 18.10 -13.47
N GLY A 388 39.30 17.58 -13.14
CA GLY A 388 40.58 18.28 -13.23
C GLY A 388 41.43 17.95 -14.44
N LYS A 389 41.05 18.38 -15.65
CA LYS A 389 42.01 18.63 -16.74
C LYS A 389 41.72 19.98 -17.37
N PRO A 390 42.69 20.95 -17.40
CA PRO A 390 42.45 22.23 -18.01
C PRO A 390 42.60 22.13 -19.54
N ALA A 391 41.58 22.59 -20.26
CA ALA A 391 41.71 22.85 -21.70
C ALA A 391 42.34 24.22 -21.90
N SER A 392 43.39 24.23 -22.73
CA SER A 392 44.23 25.32 -23.14
C SER A 392 43.47 26.48 -23.80
N ALA A 393 43.92 27.68 -23.48
CA ALA A 393 43.46 28.97 -24.00
C ALA A 393 43.68 29.13 -25.49
N ALA A 394 42.72 29.73 -26.20
CA ALA A 394 42.97 30.49 -27.44
C ALA A 394 42.11 31.77 -27.43
N ALA A 395 42.77 32.85 -27.79
CA ALA A 395 42.45 34.25 -27.60
C ALA A 395 41.26 34.78 -28.42
N ALA A 396 40.75 35.91 -27.94
CA ALA A 396 39.73 36.78 -28.50
C ALA A 396 40.15 37.49 -29.80
N PRO A 397 39.26 38.22 -30.55
CA PRO A 397 38.99 39.60 -30.15
C PRO A 397 37.53 40.11 -30.26
N ALA A 398 37.37 41.28 -29.66
CA ALA A 398 36.20 42.07 -29.41
C ALA A 398 35.58 42.78 -30.64
N SER A 399 34.26 43.07 -30.49
CA SER A 399 33.56 44.33 -30.87
C SER A 399 32.08 44.07 -30.61
N GLY A 400 31.36 44.79 -29.79
CA GLY A 400 31.08 46.22 -29.77
C GLY A 400 29.63 46.42 -30.27
N GLN A 401 28.70 46.58 -29.36
CA GLN A 401 27.62 47.63 -29.38
C GLN A 401 26.35 47.22 -28.63
N LYS A 402 26.01 48.02 -27.64
CA LYS A 402 24.69 48.24 -27.02
C LYS A 402 24.02 49.41 -27.76
N PRO A 403 22.79 49.90 -27.42
CA PRO A 403 21.50 49.25 -27.12
C PRO A 403 20.34 49.89 -27.94
N ALA A 404 19.12 49.37 -27.83
CA ALA A 404 17.93 50.22 -27.85
C ALA A 404 16.66 49.49 -27.36
N ALA A 405 15.88 50.24 -26.64
CA ALA A 405 14.67 49.93 -25.93
C ALA A 405 13.42 50.09 -26.81
N ASN A 406 12.26 49.85 -26.15
CA ASN A 406 10.84 50.08 -26.49
C ASN A 406 10.15 48.90 -27.21
N GLY A 407 8.93 48.52 -26.82
CA GLY A 407 7.89 49.08 -26.03
C GLY A 407 6.59 48.39 -26.47
N ALA A 408 5.73 48.12 -25.52
CA ALA A 408 4.27 48.05 -25.55
C ALA A 408 3.53 47.36 -26.73
N ARG A 409 2.86 46.31 -26.45
CA ARG A 409 1.38 46.17 -26.30
C ARG A 409 1.03 44.76 -25.86
#